data_ab64bd216b354c1ebd28d9eb1352d705
#
_entry.id   ab64bd216b354c1ebd28d9eb1352d705
#
_cell.length_a   1.000
_cell.length_b   1.000
_cell.length_c   1.000
_cell.angle_alpha   90.00
_cell.angle_beta   90.00
_cell.angle_gamma   90.00
#
_symmetry.space_group_name_H-M   'P 1'
#
loop_
_entity.id
_entity.type
_entity.pdbx_description
1 polymer ?
#
loop_
_entity_poly.entity_id
_entity_poly.type
_entity_poly.pdbx_seq_one_letter_code
_entity_poly.pdbx_strand_id
1 'polypeptide(L)'
;VEATLAQAAAEASQNRPFKDMFDAWLADGVARKDGNAELRRSFEKDVLPVLGDKPVRSITEHDLRKVLRTMVARGVNRMSVRVHQDLVQLFAWAEKRQPWRGLLIEGNPADLIEIRKIVSKDFDMVNERDRVLSARELQELQAIFERMEADYEETPAGHKYEVQRPLKRETQLAIWICLGTLCRIGELLMTRWEDVNLMERYWTIPVENVKGPMGKKQGHRVYLSDFSLRQFQALKALTGTSPYCFPARNHKEDTHIDVKTVSKQVGDRQIQFKTRKDLSRRANDNALVLKSGSHREWTPHDMRRTGATMMQALGILPDIIDRCQNHVMAGSRVRRHYLHHEFADEKKLAWEKLGQRVDAI
;
A
#
# COMPACT_ATOMS: atom_id res chain seq x y z
N VAL A 1 -23.90 -34.59 41.77
CA VAL A 1 -24.30 -33.58 40.76
C VAL A 1 -23.31 -32.44 40.72
N GLU A 2 -22.96 -31.78 41.87
CA GLU A 2 -21.98 -30.68 41.89
C GLU A 2 -20.57 -31.09 41.44
N ALA A 3 -20.05 -32.24 41.88
CA ALA A 3 -18.76 -32.76 41.48
C ALA A 3 -18.68 -33.04 39.95
N THR A 4 -19.76 -33.58 39.38
CA THR A 4 -19.86 -33.86 37.94
C THR A 4 -19.93 -32.56 37.10
N LEU A 5 -20.63 -31.55 37.61
CA LEU A 5 -20.71 -30.22 36.99
C LEU A 5 -19.35 -29.48 37.05
N ALA A 6 -18.64 -29.58 38.19
CA ALA A 6 -17.32 -29.00 38.36
C ALA A 6 -16.28 -29.68 37.44
N GLN A 7 -16.36 -30.99 37.28
CA GLN A 7 -15.48 -31.75 36.37
C GLN A 7 -15.77 -31.40 34.91
N ALA A 8 -17.03 -31.32 34.50
CA ALA A 8 -17.43 -30.89 33.16
C ALA A 8 -16.98 -29.45 32.84
N ALA A 9 -17.10 -28.54 33.81
CA ALA A 9 -16.62 -27.17 33.67
C ALA A 9 -15.07 -27.09 33.55
N ALA A 10 -14.35 -27.90 34.29
CA ALA A 10 -12.90 -28.00 34.22
C ALA A 10 -12.44 -28.58 32.86
N GLU A 11 -13.10 -29.62 32.36
CA GLU A 11 -12.84 -30.20 31.04
C GLU A 11 -13.17 -29.22 29.93
N ALA A 12 -14.27 -28.50 29.99
CA ALA A 12 -14.63 -27.46 29.04
C ALA A 12 -13.57 -26.32 29.03
N SER A 13 -13.10 -25.93 30.22
CA SER A 13 -12.05 -24.91 30.35
C SER A 13 -10.72 -25.37 29.73
N GLN A 14 -10.38 -26.65 29.78
CA GLN A 14 -9.16 -27.22 29.18
C GLN A 14 -9.28 -27.46 27.68
N ASN A 15 -10.49 -27.60 27.15
CA ASN A 15 -10.76 -27.88 25.74
C ASN A 15 -11.24 -26.66 24.94
N ARG A 16 -10.87 -25.44 25.36
CA ARG A 16 -11.23 -24.23 24.63
C ARG A 16 -10.73 -24.27 23.20
N PRO A 17 -11.60 -24.01 22.20
CA PRO A 17 -11.24 -24.03 20.80
C PRO A 17 -10.34 -22.84 20.42
N PHE A 18 -9.55 -23.03 19.37
CA PHE A 18 -8.69 -21.98 18.82
C PHE A 18 -9.48 -20.72 18.44
N LYS A 19 -10.69 -20.87 17.96
CA LYS A 19 -11.56 -19.76 17.58
C LYS A 19 -11.80 -18.81 18.76
N ASP A 20 -12.02 -19.31 19.96
CA ASP A 20 -12.22 -18.48 21.15
C ASP A 20 -10.95 -17.68 21.49
N MET A 21 -9.77 -18.29 21.33
CA MET A 21 -8.49 -17.61 21.51
C MET A 21 -8.30 -16.51 20.47
N PHE A 22 -8.65 -16.77 19.22
CA PHE A 22 -8.58 -15.79 18.13
C PHE A 22 -9.54 -14.61 18.37
N ASP A 23 -10.79 -14.88 18.77
CA ASP A 23 -11.78 -13.84 19.05
C ASP A 23 -11.35 -12.98 20.25
N ALA A 24 -10.79 -13.58 21.30
CA ALA A 24 -10.23 -12.86 22.43
C ALA A 24 -9.02 -11.97 22.02
N TRP A 25 -8.15 -12.48 21.16
CA TRP A 25 -7.04 -11.69 20.64
C TRP A 25 -7.49 -10.52 19.76
N LEU A 26 -8.53 -10.70 18.96
CA LEU A 26 -9.13 -9.60 18.18
C LEU A 26 -9.74 -8.52 19.07
N ALA A 27 -10.24 -8.89 20.23
CA ALA A 27 -10.91 -7.97 21.14
C ALA A 27 -9.93 -7.06 21.89
N ASP A 28 -8.80 -7.59 22.39
CA ASP A 28 -7.87 -6.84 23.24
C ASP A 28 -6.38 -6.95 22.87
N GLY A 29 -6.03 -7.88 21.98
CA GLY A 29 -4.62 -8.19 21.66
C GLY A 29 -4.06 -7.49 20.44
N VAL A 30 -4.90 -7.06 19.50
CA VAL A 30 -4.49 -6.45 18.24
C VAL A 30 -5.44 -5.34 17.80
N ALA A 31 -4.87 -4.20 17.42
CA ALA A 31 -5.61 -3.08 16.84
C ALA A 31 -4.94 -2.64 15.54
N ARG A 32 -5.61 -2.84 14.41
CA ARG A 32 -5.16 -2.39 13.09
C ARG A 32 -6.03 -1.25 12.59
N LYS A 33 -5.49 -0.43 11.67
CA LYS A 33 -6.19 0.74 11.11
C LYS A 33 -7.51 0.42 10.42
N ASP A 34 -7.64 -0.78 9.88
CA ASP A 34 -8.85 -1.28 9.21
C ASP A 34 -9.84 -1.96 10.16
N GLY A 35 -9.70 -1.75 11.48
CA GLY A 35 -10.51 -2.43 12.47
C GLY A 35 -10.33 -3.95 12.47
N ASN A 36 -9.15 -4.44 12.10
CA ASN A 36 -8.81 -5.85 11.98
C ASN A 36 -9.53 -6.59 10.83
N ALA A 37 -10.16 -5.89 9.87
CA ALA A 37 -10.96 -6.50 8.82
C ALA A 37 -10.15 -7.46 7.94
N GLU A 38 -8.96 -7.08 7.49
CA GLU A 38 -8.10 -7.93 6.66
C GLU A 38 -7.56 -9.14 7.44
N LEU A 39 -7.21 -8.93 8.71
CA LEU A 39 -6.79 -10.01 9.61
C LEU A 39 -7.91 -11.04 9.80
N ARG A 40 -9.10 -10.60 10.14
CA ARG A 40 -10.30 -11.44 10.27
C ARG A 40 -10.56 -12.23 9.00
N ARG A 41 -10.62 -11.55 7.85
CA ARG A 41 -10.84 -12.15 6.54
C ARG A 41 -9.82 -13.24 6.21
N SER A 42 -8.54 -13.03 6.50
CA SER A 42 -7.49 -14.01 6.21
C SER A 42 -7.58 -15.24 7.13
N PHE A 43 -7.91 -15.04 8.41
CA PHE A 43 -8.10 -16.16 9.35
C PHE A 43 -9.36 -16.97 9.05
N GLU A 44 -10.49 -16.32 8.79
CA GLU A 44 -11.73 -16.98 8.39
C GLU A 44 -11.58 -17.81 7.13
N LYS A 45 -10.78 -17.32 6.16
CA LYS A 45 -10.54 -18.04 4.91
C LYS A 45 -9.57 -19.21 5.04
N ASP A 46 -8.48 -19.04 5.76
CA ASP A 46 -7.33 -19.94 5.65
C ASP A 46 -6.96 -20.66 6.94
N VAL A 47 -7.26 -20.10 8.11
CA VAL A 47 -6.84 -20.62 9.42
C VAL A 47 -7.98 -21.31 10.14
N LEU A 48 -9.10 -20.63 10.33
CA LEU A 48 -10.25 -21.15 11.10
C LEU A 48 -10.87 -22.44 10.51
N PRO A 49 -10.91 -22.66 9.19
CA PRO A 49 -11.42 -23.92 8.65
C PRO A 49 -10.57 -25.14 9.06
N VAL A 50 -9.33 -24.94 9.48
CA VAL A 50 -8.40 -26.02 9.90
C VAL A 50 -8.25 -26.08 11.42
N LEU A 51 -8.18 -24.93 12.08
CA LEU A 51 -7.84 -24.83 13.50
C LEU A 51 -9.03 -24.41 14.38
N GLY A 52 -10.07 -23.82 13.80
CA GLY A 52 -11.13 -23.12 14.56
C GLY A 52 -11.71 -23.93 15.72
N ASP A 53 -12.12 -25.14 15.47
CA ASP A 53 -12.74 -26.04 16.45
C ASP A 53 -11.72 -26.89 17.24
N LYS A 54 -10.43 -26.79 16.89
CA LYS A 54 -9.40 -27.57 17.54
C LYS A 54 -9.09 -27.00 18.92
N PRO A 55 -9.03 -27.84 19.98
CA PRO A 55 -8.63 -27.36 21.31
C PRO A 55 -7.23 -26.74 21.27
N VAL A 56 -7.05 -25.57 21.86
CA VAL A 56 -5.76 -24.84 21.87
C VAL A 56 -4.62 -25.72 22.34
N ARG A 57 -4.85 -26.51 23.40
CA ARG A 57 -3.87 -27.45 23.99
C ARG A 57 -3.37 -28.55 23.04
N SER A 58 -4.11 -28.84 21.96
CA SER A 58 -3.79 -29.90 21.00
C SER A 58 -3.19 -29.36 19.69
N ILE A 59 -3.01 -28.06 19.58
CA ILE A 59 -2.43 -27.45 18.37
C ILE A 59 -0.93 -27.60 18.41
N THR A 60 -0.41 -28.17 17.34
CA THR A 60 1.03 -28.39 17.13
C THR A 60 1.55 -27.55 15.97
N GLU A 61 2.86 -27.45 15.84
CA GLU A 61 3.50 -26.83 14.68
C GLU A 61 3.13 -27.53 13.37
N HIS A 62 2.78 -28.82 13.39
CA HIS A 62 2.33 -29.56 12.22
C HIS A 62 1.00 -29.03 11.69
N ASP A 63 0.08 -28.65 12.58
CA ASP A 63 -1.19 -28.06 12.21
C ASP A 63 -1.00 -26.71 11.53
N LEU A 64 -0.13 -25.88 12.11
CA LEU A 64 0.20 -24.58 11.54
C LEU A 64 0.90 -24.71 10.17
N ARG A 65 1.84 -25.65 10.05
CA ARG A 65 2.49 -25.97 8.77
C ARG A 65 1.50 -26.43 7.72
N LYS A 66 0.49 -27.22 8.10
CA LYS A 66 -0.57 -27.64 7.18
C LYS A 66 -1.32 -26.45 6.60
N VAL A 67 -1.75 -25.49 7.44
CA VAL A 67 -2.40 -24.24 7.00
C VAL A 67 -1.51 -23.50 5.99
N LEU A 68 -0.27 -23.24 6.37
CA LEU A 68 0.67 -22.45 5.55
C LEU A 68 1.00 -23.14 4.21
N ARG A 69 1.22 -24.46 4.22
CA ARG A 69 1.46 -25.26 3.00
C ARG A 69 0.27 -25.26 2.06
N THR A 70 -0.97 -25.33 2.59
CA THR A 70 -2.18 -25.23 1.78
C THR A 70 -2.27 -23.87 1.08
N MET A 71 -1.89 -22.80 1.76
CA MET A 71 -1.83 -21.46 1.15
C MET A 71 -0.75 -21.40 0.06
N VAL A 72 0.44 -21.93 0.32
CA VAL A 72 1.53 -21.96 -0.68
C VAL A 72 1.14 -22.77 -1.91
N ALA A 73 0.49 -23.92 -1.74
CA ALA A 73 -0.01 -24.74 -2.84
C ALA A 73 -1.01 -23.99 -3.76
N ARG A 74 -1.74 -23.02 -3.21
CA ARG A 74 -2.60 -22.11 -4.00
C ARG A 74 -1.84 -20.92 -4.62
N GLY A 75 -0.53 -20.85 -4.50
CA GLY A 75 0.30 -19.78 -5.05
C GLY A 75 0.32 -18.47 -4.24
N VAL A 76 -0.22 -18.45 -3.00
CA VAL A 76 -0.33 -17.22 -2.19
C VAL A 76 0.79 -17.11 -1.15
N ASN A 77 2.04 -17.26 -1.57
CA ASN A 77 3.23 -17.25 -0.71
C ASN A 77 3.29 -16.02 0.22
N ARG A 78 3.07 -14.80 -0.31
CA ARG A 78 3.13 -13.57 0.48
C ARG A 78 2.09 -13.54 1.60
N MET A 79 0.88 -14.01 1.33
CA MET A 79 -0.16 -14.08 2.35
C MET A 79 0.15 -15.15 3.39
N SER A 80 0.77 -16.28 2.97
CA SER A 80 1.26 -17.32 3.89
C SER A 80 2.29 -16.76 4.88
N VAL A 81 3.25 -15.94 4.40
CA VAL A 81 4.23 -15.26 5.28
C VAL A 81 3.52 -14.33 6.27
N ARG A 82 2.51 -13.58 5.80
CA ARG A 82 1.76 -12.66 6.68
C ARG A 82 0.94 -13.41 7.72
N VAL A 83 0.24 -14.46 7.33
CA VAL A 83 -0.53 -15.30 8.26
C VAL A 83 0.39 -15.95 9.29
N HIS A 84 1.58 -16.40 8.90
CA HIS A 84 2.58 -16.89 9.85
C HIS A 84 2.96 -15.82 10.88
N GLN A 85 3.24 -14.57 10.44
CA GLN A 85 3.54 -13.46 11.36
C GLN A 85 2.38 -13.16 12.30
N ASP A 86 1.15 -13.22 11.80
CA ASP A 86 -0.05 -13.02 12.60
C ASP A 86 -0.26 -14.16 13.62
N LEU A 87 0.02 -15.41 13.26
CA LEU A 87 0.01 -16.54 14.18
C LEU A 87 1.07 -16.40 15.29
N VAL A 88 2.31 -16.01 14.93
CA VAL A 88 3.35 -15.71 15.93
C VAL A 88 2.88 -14.65 16.92
N GLN A 89 2.26 -13.57 16.45
CA GLN A 89 1.76 -12.51 17.32
C GLN A 89 0.62 -13.01 18.22
N LEU A 90 -0.31 -13.82 17.69
CA LEU A 90 -1.44 -14.37 18.43
C LEU A 90 -0.95 -15.27 19.56
N PHE A 91 -0.08 -16.25 19.25
CA PHE A 91 0.44 -17.16 20.26
C PHE A 91 1.32 -16.46 21.29
N ALA A 92 2.15 -15.50 20.89
CA ALA A 92 2.94 -14.68 21.82
C ALA A 92 2.06 -13.80 22.74
N TRP A 93 0.88 -13.37 22.28
CA TRP A 93 -0.12 -12.71 23.12
C TRP A 93 -0.75 -13.70 24.09
N ALA A 94 -1.07 -14.92 23.63
CA ALA A 94 -1.70 -15.97 24.42
C ALA A 94 -0.80 -16.46 25.56
N GLU A 95 0.51 -16.61 25.35
CA GLU A 95 1.51 -16.98 26.37
C GLU A 95 1.55 -16.02 27.57
N LYS A 96 1.07 -14.80 27.42
CA LYS A 96 1.08 -13.77 28.46
C LYS A 96 -0.26 -13.63 29.20
N ARG A 97 -1.28 -14.45 28.86
CA ARG A 97 -2.67 -14.25 29.35
C ARG A 97 -3.35 -15.56 29.72
N GLN A 98 -3.96 -15.55 30.90
CA GLN A 98 -4.89 -16.63 31.27
C GLN A 98 -6.24 -16.44 30.55
N PRO A 99 -6.91 -17.52 30.20
CA PRO A 99 -6.54 -18.93 30.45
C PRO A 99 -5.58 -19.52 29.41
N TRP A 100 -5.29 -18.81 28.33
CA TRP A 100 -4.55 -19.30 27.14
C TRP A 100 -3.16 -19.83 27.49
N ARG A 101 -2.45 -19.11 28.37
CA ARG A 101 -1.11 -19.52 28.84
C ARG A 101 -1.12 -20.94 29.42
N GLY A 102 -2.15 -21.29 30.18
CA GLY A 102 -2.29 -22.60 30.79
C GLY A 102 -2.62 -23.73 29.79
N LEU A 103 -3.06 -23.37 28.56
CA LEU A 103 -3.39 -24.31 27.50
C LEU A 103 -2.21 -24.56 26.55
N LEU A 104 -1.18 -23.71 26.55
CA LEU A 104 0.02 -23.84 25.73
C LEU A 104 1.07 -24.67 26.47
N ILE A 105 0.84 -25.98 26.56
CA ILE A 105 1.63 -26.90 27.39
C ILE A 105 3.08 -27.01 26.89
N GLU A 106 3.27 -27.01 25.56
CA GLU A 106 4.58 -27.15 24.91
C GLU A 106 5.15 -25.81 24.40
N GLY A 107 4.56 -24.68 24.86
CA GLY A 107 4.94 -23.34 24.42
C GLY A 107 4.29 -22.90 23.12
N ASN A 108 4.88 -21.92 22.46
CA ASN A 108 4.36 -21.32 21.23
C ASN A 108 4.67 -22.20 20.00
N PRO A 109 3.67 -22.89 19.42
CA PRO A 109 3.92 -23.75 18.25
C PRO A 109 4.33 -22.97 16.99
N ALA A 110 4.07 -21.65 16.93
CA ALA A 110 4.44 -20.84 15.79
C ALA A 110 5.94 -20.50 15.75
N ASP A 111 6.63 -20.51 16.90
CA ASP A 111 8.08 -20.28 16.98
C ASP A 111 8.89 -21.41 16.37
N LEU A 112 8.30 -22.61 16.26
CA LEU A 112 8.92 -23.79 15.67
C LEU A 112 8.82 -23.79 14.13
N ILE A 113 8.28 -22.73 13.53
CA ILE A 113 8.04 -22.65 12.08
C ILE A 113 9.10 -21.80 11.40
N GLU A 114 9.89 -22.43 10.57
CA GLU A 114 10.78 -21.76 9.62
C GLU A 114 10.02 -21.48 8.31
N ILE A 115 9.37 -20.32 8.22
CA ILE A 115 8.53 -19.97 7.06
C ILE A 115 9.28 -20.04 5.72
N ARG A 116 10.59 -19.76 5.69
CA ARG A 116 11.44 -19.89 4.51
C ARG A 116 11.49 -21.31 3.94
N LYS A 117 11.28 -22.33 4.76
CA LYS A 117 11.23 -23.74 4.33
C LYS A 117 9.84 -24.17 3.85
N ILE A 118 8.83 -23.31 4.03
CA ILE A 118 7.43 -23.59 3.64
C ILE A 118 7.08 -22.91 2.33
N VAL A 119 7.48 -21.67 2.14
CA VAL A 119 7.25 -20.91 0.89
C VAL A 119 7.99 -21.55 -0.29
N SER A 120 7.51 -21.26 -1.51
CA SER A 120 8.16 -21.76 -2.73
C SER A 120 9.62 -21.30 -2.80
N LYS A 121 10.50 -22.17 -3.33
CA LYS A 121 11.96 -21.92 -3.37
C LYS A 121 12.35 -20.66 -4.13
N ASP A 122 11.60 -20.33 -5.16
CA ASP A 122 11.74 -19.16 -6.02
C ASP A 122 11.05 -17.90 -5.48
N PHE A 123 10.35 -18.03 -4.32
CA PHE A 123 9.65 -16.90 -3.73
C PHE A 123 10.60 -15.96 -3.00
N ASP A 124 10.75 -14.76 -3.53
CA ASP A 124 11.48 -13.70 -2.85
C ASP A 124 10.66 -13.12 -1.68
N MET A 125 11.08 -13.46 -0.47
CA MET A 125 10.44 -12.98 0.76
C MET A 125 10.68 -11.49 1.01
N VAL A 126 11.81 -10.96 0.57
CA VAL A 126 12.19 -9.55 0.74
C VAL A 126 11.43 -8.72 -0.28
N ASN A 127 11.38 -9.17 -1.52
CA ASN A 127 10.66 -8.59 -2.67
C ASN A 127 10.57 -7.06 -2.61
N GLU A 128 11.72 -6.42 -2.49
CA GLU A 128 11.83 -4.97 -2.64
C GLU A 128 11.71 -4.63 -4.12
N ARG A 129 10.66 -3.90 -4.47
CA ARG A 129 10.55 -3.40 -5.83
C ARG A 129 11.66 -2.38 -6.08
N ASP A 130 12.43 -2.61 -7.12
CA ASP A 130 13.53 -1.78 -7.57
C ASP A 130 13.22 -1.02 -8.87
N ARG A 131 11.96 -1.08 -9.34
CA ARG A 131 11.52 -0.52 -10.61
C ARG A 131 11.69 1.00 -10.63
N VAL A 132 12.53 1.49 -11.56
CA VAL A 132 12.74 2.89 -11.92
C VAL A 132 12.43 3.01 -13.40
N LEU A 133 11.67 4.02 -13.80
CA LEU A 133 11.36 4.29 -15.21
C LEU A 133 12.49 5.12 -15.82
N SER A 134 12.92 4.74 -17.03
CA SER A 134 13.87 5.52 -17.82
C SER A 134 13.20 6.76 -18.45
N ALA A 135 14.00 7.72 -18.92
CA ALA A 135 13.48 8.88 -19.64
C ALA A 135 12.65 8.46 -20.88
N ARG A 136 13.11 7.44 -21.62
CA ARG A 136 12.37 6.89 -22.78
C ARG A 136 11.02 6.31 -22.38
N GLU A 137 10.94 5.63 -21.25
CA GLU A 137 9.67 5.09 -20.74
C GLU A 137 8.71 6.21 -20.27
N LEU A 138 9.23 7.31 -19.74
CA LEU A 138 8.40 8.47 -19.39
C LEU A 138 7.86 9.17 -20.64
N GLN A 139 8.68 9.33 -21.68
CA GLN A 139 8.25 9.85 -23.00
C GLN A 139 7.19 8.93 -23.64
N GLU A 140 7.40 7.61 -23.60
CA GLU A 140 6.45 6.62 -24.07
C GLU A 140 5.13 6.72 -23.32
N LEU A 141 5.18 6.87 -21.99
CA LEU A 141 3.99 7.01 -21.15
C LEU A 141 3.18 8.27 -21.51
N GLN A 142 3.87 9.40 -21.74
CA GLN A 142 3.23 10.64 -22.19
C GLN A 142 2.55 10.44 -23.56
N ALA A 143 3.26 9.86 -24.52
CA ALA A 143 2.71 9.58 -25.85
C ALA A 143 1.51 8.60 -25.80
N ILE A 144 1.53 7.63 -24.88
CA ILE A 144 0.40 6.73 -24.67
C ILE A 144 -0.82 7.51 -24.15
N PHE A 145 -0.66 8.41 -23.18
CA PHE A 145 -1.77 9.21 -22.67
C PHE A 145 -2.39 10.10 -23.75
N GLU A 146 -1.57 10.78 -24.53
CA GLU A 146 -2.03 11.65 -25.63
C GLU A 146 -2.78 10.85 -26.71
N ARG A 147 -2.26 9.68 -27.11
CA ARG A 147 -2.91 8.80 -28.07
C ARG A 147 -4.24 8.26 -27.56
N MET A 148 -4.32 7.82 -26.31
CA MET A 148 -5.56 7.33 -25.72
C MET A 148 -6.67 8.37 -25.75
N GLU A 149 -6.35 9.64 -25.51
CA GLU A 149 -7.30 10.72 -25.55
C GLU A 149 -7.73 11.01 -26.99
N ALA A 150 -6.77 11.14 -27.93
CA ALA A 150 -7.03 11.38 -29.33
C ALA A 150 -7.91 10.28 -29.98
N ASP A 151 -7.52 9.01 -29.80
CA ASP A 151 -8.28 7.87 -30.34
C ASP A 151 -9.73 7.84 -29.82
N TYR A 152 -9.94 8.22 -28.57
CA TYR A 152 -11.26 8.24 -27.97
C TYR A 152 -12.09 9.46 -28.45
N GLU A 153 -11.48 10.61 -28.63
CA GLU A 153 -12.15 11.83 -29.11
C GLU A 153 -12.56 11.70 -30.58
N GLU A 154 -11.69 11.13 -31.42
CA GLU A 154 -11.95 10.87 -32.84
C GLU A 154 -13.04 9.81 -33.07
N THR A 155 -13.29 8.97 -32.09
CA THR A 155 -14.33 7.93 -32.21
C THR A 155 -15.73 8.55 -32.17
N PRO A 156 -16.61 8.28 -33.16
CA PRO A 156 -17.98 8.80 -33.19
C PRO A 156 -18.76 8.43 -31.93
N ALA A 157 -19.66 9.31 -31.47
CA ALA A 157 -20.38 9.14 -30.19
C ALA A 157 -21.11 7.80 -30.07
N GLY A 158 -21.68 7.28 -31.16
CA GLY A 158 -22.38 6.01 -31.20
C GLY A 158 -21.47 4.77 -31.11
N HIS A 159 -20.15 4.93 -31.31
CA HIS A 159 -19.15 3.85 -31.30
C HIS A 159 -18.17 3.90 -30.11
N LYS A 160 -18.30 4.89 -29.24
CA LYS A 160 -17.40 5.03 -28.06
C LYS A 160 -17.44 3.85 -27.09
N TYR A 161 -18.45 3.00 -27.16
CA TYR A 161 -18.52 1.77 -26.39
C TYR A 161 -17.63 0.62 -26.94
N GLU A 162 -17.22 0.70 -28.19
CA GLU A 162 -16.39 -0.29 -28.88
C GLU A 162 -14.89 -0.10 -28.60
N VAL A 163 -14.49 1.12 -28.25
CA VAL A 163 -13.08 1.48 -27.97
C VAL A 163 -12.78 1.47 -26.48
N GLN A 164 -11.51 1.34 -26.17
CA GLN A 164 -11.02 1.41 -24.80
C GLN A 164 -11.26 2.82 -24.23
N ARG A 165 -11.66 2.88 -22.97
CA ARG A 165 -11.72 4.17 -22.28
C ARG A 165 -10.31 4.68 -21.98
N PRO A 166 -9.99 5.94 -22.29
CA PRO A 166 -8.73 6.53 -21.87
C PRO A 166 -8.61 6.51 -20.35
N LEU A 167 -7.38 6.51 -19.87
CA LEU A 167 -7.12 6.73 -18.46
C LEU A 167 -7.60 8.15 -18.11
N LYS A 168 -8.43 8.28 -17.07
CA LYS A 168 -8.98 9.57 -16.68
C LYS A 168 -7.88 10.61 -16.51
N ARG A 169 -8.13 11.85 -16.95
CA ARG A 169 -7.16 12.93 -16.86
C ARG A 169 -6.68 13.15 -15.43
N GLU A 170 -7.56 13.11 -14.44
CA GLU A 170 -7.18 13.20 -13.03
C GLU A 170 -6.19 12.09 -12.61
N THR A 171 -6.32 10.89 -13.16
CA THR A 171 -5.40 9.78 -12.89
C THR A 171 -4.04 9.99 -13.53
N GLN A 172 -4.00 10.50 -14.77
CA GLN A 172 -2.75 10.88 -15.45
C GLN A 172 -2.01 11.96 -14.66
N LEU A 173 -2.73 13.02 -14.23
CA LEU A 173 -2.17 14.09 -13.41
C LEU A 173 -1.64 13.57 -12.06
N ALA A 174 -2.35 12.64 -11.41
CA ALA A 174 -1.88 12.02 -10.17
C ALA A 174 -0.54 11.28 -10.37
N ILE A 175 -0.34 10.61 -11.50
CA ILE A 175 0.90 9.90 -11.84
C ILE A 175 2.06 10.92 -11.96
N TRP A 176 1.85 12.01 -12.71
CA TRP A 176 2.86 13.06 -12.88
C TRP A 176 3.15 13.83 -11.60
N ILE A 177 2.13 14.10 -10.78
CA ILE A 177 2.31 14.72 -9.45
C ILE A 177 3.17 13.82 -8.55
N CYS A 178 2.94 12.50 -8.55
CA CYS A 178 3.78 11.57 -7.79
C CYS A 178 5.26 11.61 -8.22
N LEU A 179 5.53 11.75 -9.53
CA LEU A 179 6.88 11.89 -10.05
C LEU A 179 7.53 13.21 -9.58
N GLY A 180 6.83 14.33 -9.76
CA GLY A 180 7.38 15.66 -9.51
C GLY A 180 7.45 16.06 -8.02
N THR A 181 6.67 15.41 -7.16
CA THR A 181 6.61 15.75 -5.73
C THR A 181 7.20 14.70 -4.80
N LEU A 182 7.46 13.49 -5.31
CA LEU A 182 7.87 12.33 -4.52
C LEU A 182 6.88 11.94 -3.42
N CYS A 183 5.61 12.32 -3.51
CA CYS A 183 4.58 11.95 -2.54
C CYS A 183 4.18 10.47 -2.66
N ARG A 184 3.51 9.94 -1.65
CA ARG A 184 2.82 8.66 -1.77
C ARG A 184 1.46 8.88 -2.42
N ILE A 185 1.09 8.00 -3.36
CA ILE A 185 -0.19 8.12 -4.07
C ILE A 185 -1.39 8.23 -3.10
N GLY A 186 -1.39 7.50 -1.98
CA GLY A 186 -2.45 7.61 -0.99
C GLY A 186 -2.52 8.97 -0.29
N GLU A 187 -1.37 9.62 -0.05
CA GLU A 187 -1.30 10.97 0.52
C GLU A 187 -1.92 11.98 -0.48
N LEU A 188 -1.60 11.85 -1.76
CA LEU A 188 -2.12 12.70 -2.82
C LEU A 188 -3.65 12.56 -2.99
N LEU A 189 -4.17 11.32 -3.00
CA LEU A 189 -5.59 11.10 -3.26
C LEU A 189 -6.51 11.59 -2.13
N MET A 190 -5.99 11.75 -0.91
CA MET A 190 -6.71 12.33 0.23
C MET A 190 -6.61 13.85 0.31
N THR A 191 -5.85 14.51 -0.57
CA THR A 191 -5.59 15.95 -0.54
C THR A 191 -6.88 16.76 -0.73
N ARG A 192 -7.04 17.79 0.11
CA ARG A 192 -8.07 18.81 -0.03
C ARG A 192 -7.48 20.04 -0.73
N TRP A 193 -8.32 20.82 -1.41
CA TRP A 193 -7.85 22.04 -2.07
C TRP A 193 -7.41 23.12 -1.08
N GLU A 194 -7.89 23.11 0.17
CA GLU A 194 -7.42 23.99 1.24
C GLU A 194 -5.96 23.71 1.64
N ASP A 195 -5.46 22.49 1.42
CA ASP A 195 -4.08 22.11 1.68
C ASP A 195 -3.09 22.56 0.57
N VAL A 196 -3.60 23.08 -0.57
CA VAL A 196 -2.79 23.43 -1.74
C VAL A 196 -2.82 24.94 -1.99
N ASN A 197 -1.73 25.60 -1.70
CA ASN A 197 -1.53 27.01 -2.01
C ASN A 197 -0.76 27.16 -3.35
N LEU A 198 -1.50 27.37 -4.44
CA LEU A 198 -0.92 27.50 -5.78
C LEU A 198 -0.12 28.81 -5.97
N MET A 199 -0.46 29.88 -5.23
CA MET A 199 0.24 31.17 -5.32
C MET A 199 1.60 31.10 -4.64
N GLU A 200 1.66 30.53 -3.45
CA GLU A 200 2.92 30.33 -2.70
C GLU A 200 3.68 29.06 -3.13
N ARG A 201 3.07 28.25 -4.01
CA ARG A 201 3.64 27.01 -4.54
C ARG A 201 3.96 25.97 -3.47
N TYR A 202 3.03 25.75 -2.54
CA TYR A 202 3.16 24.74 -1.51
C TYR A 202 1.93 23.86 -1.40
N TRP A 203 2.17 22.58 -1.19
CA TRP A 203 1.17 21.61 -0.78
C TRP A 203 1.54 21.07 0.60
N THR A 204 0.62 21.16 1.54
CA THR A 204 0.76 20.66 2.90
C THR A 204 0.05 19.31 3.01
N ILE A 205 0.76 18.27 3.39
CA ILE A 205 0.18 16.96 3.70
C ILE A 205 -0.07 16.92 5.21
N PRO A 206 -1.35 16.92 5.65
CA PRO A 206 -1.68 16.88 7.07
C PRO A 206 -1.16 15.61 7.75
N VAL A 207 -0.89 15.68 9.05
CA VAL A 207 -0.31 14.57 9.83
C VAL A 207 -1.18 13.31 9.78
N GLU A 208 -2.48 13.45 9.76
CA GLU A 208 -3.46 12.35 9.68
C GLU A 208 -3.33 11.56 8.38
N ASN A 209 -3.00 12.21 7.27
CA ASN A 209 -2.85 11.59 5.95
C ASN A 209 -1.49 10.91 5.77
N VAL A 210 -0.50 11.23 6.61
CA VAL A 210 0.84 10.63 6.53
C VAL A 210 0.80 9.17 7.01
N LYS A 211 1.46 8.28 6.26
CA LYS A 211 1.61 6.87 6.63
C LYS A 211 2.63 6.71 7.77
N GLY A 212 2.27 5.98 8.81
CA GLY A 212 3.17 5.65 9.92
C GLY A 212 2.43 5.43 11.24
N PRO A 213 3.10 5.00 12.31
CA PRO A 213 2.51 4.83 13.62
C PRO A 213 2.16 6.19 14.25
N MET A 214 1.08 6.23 15.01
CA MET A 214 0.68 7.40 15.81
C MET A 214 1.84 7.86 16.70
N GLY A 215 2.01 9.18 16.88
CA GLY A 215 3.08 9.77 17.69
C GLY A 215 4.46 9.83 17.02
N LYS A 216 4.64 9.24 15.82
CA LYS A 216 5.89 9.36 15.04
C LYS A 216 5.69 10.06 13.69
N LYS A 217 4.45 10.44 13.37
CA LYS A 217 4.11 11.12 12.13
C LYS A 217 4.35 12.62 12.28
N GLN A 218 4.76 13.23 11.18
CA GLN A 218 4.84 14.68 11.03
C GLN A 218 4.15 15.07 9.73
N GLY A 219 3.46 16.20 9.73
CA GLY A 219 2.96 16.82 8.52
C GLY A 219 4.11 17.08 7.55
N HIS A 220 3.82 17.18 6.28
CA HIS A 220 4.86 17.34 5.26
C HIS A 220 4.50 18.48 4.33
N ARG A 221 5.40 19.45 4.20
CA ARG A 221 5.26 20.58 3.26
C ARG A 221 6.08 20.30 2.01
N VAL A 222 5.42 20.25 0.86
CA VAL A 222 5.98 19.96 -0.45
C VAL A 222 5.99 21.25 -1.26
N TYR A 223 7.16 21.63 -1.79
CA TYR A 223 7.24 22.74 -2.75
C TYR A 223 6.84 22.26 -4.14
N LEU A 224 6.06 23.08 -4.84
CA LEU A 224 5.61 22.80 -6.20
C LEU A 224 6.51 23.52 -7.20
N SER A 225 7.42 22.77 -7.83
CA SER A 225 8.17 23.23 -9.00
C SER A 225 7.23 23.64 -10.13
N ASP A 226 7.72 24.33 -11.16
CA ASP A 226 6.90 24.73 -12.31
C ASP A 226 6.18 23.53 -12.94
N PHE A 227 6.86 22.39 -13.07
CA PHE A 227 6.25 21.15 -13.53
C PHE A 227 5.07 20.72 -12.64
N SER A 228 5.29 20.60 -11.33
CA SER A 228 4.26 20.15 -10.39
C SER A 228 3.11 21.14 -10.26
N LEU A 229 3.41 22.44 -10.30
CA LEU A 229 2.43 23.50 -10.26
C LEU A 229 1.46 23.40 -11.44
N ARG A 230 1.96 23.21 -12.66
CA ARG A 230 1.12 23.04 -13.86
C ARG A 230 0.19 21.82 -13.73
N GLN A 231 0.67 20.72 -13.15
CA GLN A 231 -0.18 19.54 -12.92
C GLN A 231 -1.32 19.85 -11.93
N PHE A 232 -1.00 20.54 -10.83
CA PHE A 232 -2.04 20.95 -9.86
C PHE A 232 -3.00 21.99 -10.44
N GLN A 233 -2.54 22.92 -11.26
CA GLN A 233 -3.41 23.90 -11.95
C GLN A 233 -4.37 23.19 -12.91
N ALA A 234 -3.88 22.26 -13.72
CA ALA A 234 -4.72 21.43 -14.60
C ALA A 234 -5.73 20.61 -13.79
N LEU A 235 -5.33 20.05 -12.67
CA LEU A 235 -6.22 19.32 -11.77
C LEU A 235 -7.28 20.24 -11.16
N LYS A 236 -6.91 21.47 -10.77
CA LYS A 236 -7.85 22.48 -10.22
C LYS A 236 -8.92 22.85 -11.22
N ALA A 237 -8.58 22.94 -12.50
CA ALA A 237 -9.56 23.21 -13.57
C ALA A 237 -10.61 22.09 -13.69
N LEU A 238 -10.24 20.83 -13.37
CA LEU A 238 -11.14 19.66 -13.45
C LEU A 238 -11.98 19.45 -12.19
N THR A 239 -11.42 19.70 -11.01
CA THR A 239 -12.02 19.30 -9.74
C THR A 239 -12.14 20.43 -8.72
N GLY A 240 -11.83 21.65 -9.09
CA GLY A 240 -11.78 22.81 -8.18
C GLY A 240 -13.11 23.23 -7.56
N THR A 241 -14.23 22.70 -8.03
CA THR A 241 -15.57 22.88 -7.44
C THR A 241 -15.83 21.94 -6.26
N SER A 242 -15.02 20.89 -6.09
CA SER A 242 -15.06 19.99 -4.95
C SER A 242 -14.07 20.44 -3.86
N PRO A 243 -14.30 20.13 -2.59
CA PRO A 243 -13.30 20.34 -1.53
C PRO A 243 -12.07 19.44 -1.69
N TYR A 244 -12.17 18.32 -2.43
CA TYR A 244 -11.09 17.36 -2.65
C TYR A 244 -10.44 17.51 -4.02
N CYS A 245 -9.13 17.33 -4.10
CA CYS A 245 -8.40 17.28 -5.36
C CYS A 245 -8.81 16.08 -6.23
N PHE A 246 -9.18 14.97 -5.59
CA PHE A 246 -9.63 13.73 -6.24
C PHE A 246 -10.97 13.28 -5.67
N PRO A 247 -12.08 13.94 -6.03
CA PRO A 247 -13.39 13.66 -5.44
C PRO A 247 -13.95 12.30 -5.87
N ALA A 248 -14.63 11.63 -4.96
CA ALA A 248 -15.43 10.44 -5.27
C ALA A 248 -16.75 10.84 -5.92
N ARG A 249 -17.09 10.21 -7.07
CA ARG A 249 -18.25 10.62 -7.88
C ARG A 249 -19.60 10.09 -7.42
N ASN A 250 -19.62 9.02 -6.62
CA ASN A 250 -20.85 8.27 -6.30
C ASN A 250 -21.10 8.17 -4.79
N HIS A 251 -20.67 9.14 -4.01
CA HIS A 251 -20.92 9.19 -2.58
C HIS A 251 -21.96 10.27 -2.25
N LYS A 252 -22.78 10.02 -1.21
CA LYS A 252 -23.75 10.99 -0.70
C LYS A 252 -23.10 12.20 -0.04
N GLU A 253 -21.89 12.02 0.46
CA GLU A 253 -21.08 13.04 1.12
C GLU A 253 -19.83 13.34 0.28
N ASP A 254 -19.35 14.58 0.36
CA ASP A 254 -18.10 14.96 -0.25
C ASP A 254 -16.94 14.19 0.38
N THR A 255 -16.30 13.35 -0.42
CA THR A 255 -15.15 12.54 0.00
C THR A 255 -14.18 12.34 -1.16
N HIS A 256 -12.96 11.90 -0.86
CA HIS A 256 -11.98 11.55 -1.86
C HIS A 256 -12.21 10.14 -2.43
N ILE A 257 -11.65 9.85 -3.62
CA ILE A 257 -11.65 8.49 -4.18
C ILE A 257 -10.85 7.54 -3.28
N ASP A 258 -11.14 6.24 -3.38
CA ASP A 258 -10.37 5.22 -2.66
C ASP A 258 -8.87 5.31 -3.01
N VAL A 259 -8.01 5.25 -2.00
CA VAL A 259 -6.55 5.42 -2.14
C VAL A 259 -5.87 4.37 -3.03
N LYS A 260 -6.56 3.27 -3.34
CA LYS A 260 -6.09 2.22 -4.27
C LYS A 260 -6.54 2.45 -5.72
N THR A 261 -7.43 3.43 -5.96
CA THR A 261 -8.08 3.64 -7.27
C THR A 261 -7.06 3.83 -8.39
N VAL A 262 -6.10 4.74 -8.23
CA VAL A 262 -5.09 5.03 -9.26
C VAL A 262 -4.20 3.80 -9.50
N SER A 263 -3.71 3.17 -8.43
CA SER A 263 -2.91 1.95 -8.55
C SER A 263 -3.66 0.80 -9.23
N LYS A 264 -4.97 0.69 -8.96
CA LYS A 264 -5.82 -0.29 -9.63
C LYS A 264 -5.97 0.03 -11.12
N GLN A 265 -6.27 1.27 -11.49
CA GLN A 265 -6.44 1.69 -12.89
C GLN A 265 -5.15 1.49 -13.70
N VAL A 266 -3.99 1.82 -13.14
CA VAL A 266 -2.68 1.56 -13.76
C VAL A 266 -2.44 0.06 -13.95
N GLY A 267 -2.69 -0.73 -12.90
CA GLY A 267 -2.53 -2.18 -12.99
C GLY A 267 -3.55 -2.85 -13.91
N ASP A 268 -4.77 -2.36 -14.05
CA ASP A 268 -5.78 -2.90 -14.96
C ASP A 268 -5.43 -2.68 -16.44
N ARG A 269 -4.47 -1.77 -16.73
CA ARG A 269 -3.92 -1.54 -18.07
C ARG A 269 -2.55 -2.19 -18.30
N GLN A 270 -2.21 -3.16 -17.47
CA GLN A 270 -1.00 -3.98 -17.54
C GLN A 270 -1.35 -5.44 -17.23
N ILE A 271 -2.40 -5.96 -17.86
CA ILE A 271 -2.98 -7.28 -17.52
C ILE A 271 -2.07 -8.45 -17.82
N GLN A 272 -1.08 -8.30 -18.72
CA GLN A 272 -0.11 -9.36 -19.00
C GLN A 272 0.72 -9.76 -17.76
N PHE A 273 0.83 -8.88 -16.77
CA PHE A 273 1.53 -9.17 -15.50
C PHE A 273 0.60 -9.71 -14.41
N LYS A 274 -0.70 -9.93 -14.71
CA LYS A 274 -1.69 -10.42 -13.75
C LYS A 274 -2.08 -11.86 -14.04
N THR A 275 -2.35 -12.59 -12.96
CA THR A 275 -2.82 -13.99 -13.05
C THR A 275 -4.32 -14.11 -13.37
N ARG A 276 -5.10 -13.03 -13.25
CA ARG A 276 -6.54 -13.03 -13.55
C ARG A 276 -6.78 -13.06 -15.05
N LYS A 277 -7.63 -14.00 -15.52
CA LYS A 277 -7.96 -14.20 -16.94
C LYS A 277 -9.33 -13.65 -17.34
N ASP A 278 -10.29 -13.55 -16.41
CA ASP A 278 -11.68 -13.16 -16.70
C ASP A 278 -11.94 -11.69 -16.35
N LEU A 279 -11.30 -10.78 -17.10
CA LEU A 279 -11.44 -9.34 -16.91
C LEU A 279 -12.19 -8.71 -18.09
N SER A 280 -13.06 -7.74 -17.81
CA SER A 280 -13.73 -6.95 -18.84
C SER A 280 -12.70 -6.25 -19.73
N ARG A 281 -12.72 -6.48 -21.05
CA ARG A 281 -11.76 -5.92 -22.01
C ARG A 281 -11.78 -4.40 -22.13
N ARG A 282 -12.87 -3.73 -21.72
CA ARG A 282 -13.02 -2.28 -21.90
C ARG A 282 -12.12 -1.43 -20.99
N ALA A 283 -11.70 -1.97 -19.85
CA ALA A 283 -10.86 -1.27 -18.88
C ALA A 283 -9.67 -2.11 -18.40
N ASN A 284 -9.49 -3.30 -19.00
CA ASN A 284 -8.44 -4.24 -18.66
C ASN A 284 -7.70 -4.62 -19.94
N ASP A 285 -6.54 -4.06 -20.13
CA ASP A 285 -5.74 -4.15 -21.35
C ASP A 285 -4.23 -4.06 -21.00
N ASN A 286 -3.40 -3.91 -22.03
CA ASN A 286 -1.96 -3.73 -21.91
C ASN A 286 -1.50 -2.34 -22.37
N ALA A 287 -2.38 -1.35 -22.39
CA ALA A 287 -2.08 -0.03 -22.94
C ALA A 287 -0.99 0.72 -22.16
N LEU A 288 -0.80 0.42 -20.87
CA LEU A 288 0.27 1.01 -20.06
C LEU A 288 1.49 0.10 -19.88
N VAL A 289 1.63 -0.94 -20.68
CA VAL A 289 2.86 -1.74 -20.74
C VAL A 289 3.90 -0.97 -21.56
N LEU A 290 4.93 -0.51 -20.88
CA LEU A 290 6.02 0.26 -21.51
C LEU A 290 7.00 -0.69 -22.23
N LYS A 291 7.28 -0.40 -23.50
CA LYS A 291 8.10 -1.24 -24.40
C LYS A 291 9.52 -0.71 -24.54
N SER A 292 9.75 0.57 -24.28
CA SER A 292 11.04 1.25 -24.46
C SER A 292 12.06 1.00 -23.34
N GLY A 293 11.75 0.14 -22.38
CA GLY A 293 12.61 -0.12 -21.21
C GLY A 293 12.61 -1.58 -20.75
N SER A 294 12.54 -1.80 -19.45
CA SER A 294 12.72 -3.12 -18.83
C SER A 294 11.56 -4.10 -19.06
N HIS A 295 10.50 -3.72 -19.72
CA HIS A 295 9.27 -4.51 -19.91
C HIS A 295 8.66 -5.12 -18.64
N ARG A 296 8.92 -4.52 -17.47
CA ARG A 296 8.35 -4.94 -16.17
C ARG A 296 7.14 -4.10 -15.81
N GLU A 297 6.24 -4.69 -15.05
CA GLU A 297 5.13 -3.96 -14.43
C GLU A 297 5.62 -2.73 -13.67
N TRP A 298 4.91 -1.61 -13.79
CA TRP A 298 5.14 -0.41 -13.01
C TRP A 298 3.87 0.03 -12.26
N THR A 299 4.06 0.84 -11.23
CA THR A 299 3.00 1.35 -10.37
C THR A 299 3.21 2.84 -10.09
N PRO A 300 2.20 3.58 -9.61
CA PRO A 300 2.40 4.96 -9.16
C PRO A 300 3.50 5.14 -8.10
N HIS A 301 3.76 4.10 -7.29
CA HIS A 301 4.87 4.15 -6.33
C HIS A 301 6.25 4.13 -7.00
N ASP A 302 6.36 3.53 -8.17
CA ASP A 302 7.61 3.51 -8.94
C ASP A 302 7.90 4.90 -9.53
N MET A 303 6.89 5.76 -9.77
CA MET A 303 7.09 7.17 -10.14
C MET A 303 7.82 7.95 -9.03
N ARG A 304 7.42 7.73 -7.77
CA ARG A 304 8.12 8.31 -6.61
C ARG A 304 9.58 7.83 -6.52
N ARG A 305 9.82 6.54 -6.80
CA ARG A 305 11.18 5.98 -6.83
C ARG A 305 11.99 6.54 -8.00
N THR A 306 11.36 6.70 -9.17
CA THR A 306 11.96 7.32 -10.36
C THR A 306 12.39 8.75 -10.08
N GLY A 307 11.50 9.58 -9.51
CA GLY A 307 11.83 10.96 -9.14
C GLY A 307 12.97 11.04 -8.11
N ALA A 308 12.99 10.16 -7.11
CA ALA A 308 14.09 10.10 -6.14
C ALA A 308 15.43 9.72 -6.81
N THR A 309 15.42 8.75 -7.71
CA THR A 309 16.61 8.36 -8.50
C THR A 309 17.07 9.50 -9.41
N MET A 310 16.14 10.25 -10.02
CA MET A 310 16.49 11.44 -10.79
C MET A 310 17.13 12.53 -9.92
N MET A 311 16.60 12.80 -8.73
CA MET A 311 17.22 13.74 -7.80
C MET A 311 18.64 13.32 -7.43
N GLN A 312 18.86 12.01 -7.18
CA GLN A 312 20.18 11.48 -6.90
C GLN A 312 21.14 11.71 -8.10
N ALA A 313 20.70 11.44 -9.33
CA ALA A 313 21.48 11.69 -10.54
C ALA A 313 21.77 13.19 -10.77
N LEU A 314 20.95 14.09 -10.24
CA LEU A 314 21.15 15.56 -10.26
C LEU A 314 22.06 16.06 -9.13
N GLY A 315 22.68 15.15 -8.35
CA GLY A 315 23.60 15.49 -7.27
C GLY A 315 22.93 15.96 -5.99
N ILE A 316 21.62 15.69 -5.82
CA ILE A 316 20.95 15.98 -4.54
C ILE A 316 21.37 14.94 -3.47
N LEU A 317 21.71 15.42 -2.30
CA LEU A 317 22.15 14.55 -1.21
C LEU A 317 21.03 13.60 -0.75
N PRO A 318 21.34 12.32 -0.43
CA PRO A 318 20.33 11.34 0.03
C PRO A 318 19.49 11.84 1.21
N ASP A 319 20.07 12.53 2.17
CA ASP A 319 19.35 13.10 3.32
C ASP A 319 18.27 14.11 2.90
N ILE A 320 18.50 14.88 1.84
CA ILE A 320 17.51 15.83 1.30
C ILE A 320 16.42 15.06 0.54
N ILE A 321 16.80 14.05 -0.24
CA ILE A 321 15.83 13.18 -0.94
C ILE A 321 14.89 12.49 0.06
N ASP A 322 15.44 11.93 1.15
CA ASP A 322 14.65 11.29 2.21
C ASP A 322 13.68 12.28 2.88
N ARG A 323 14.12 13.54 3.10
CA ARG A 323 13.25 14.61 3.61
C ARG A 323 12.16 14.99 2.61
N CYS A 324 12.48 15.08 1.32
CA CYS A 324 11.47 15.29 0.26
C CYS A 324 10.45 14.16 0.21
N GLN A 325 10.84 12.94 0.57
CA GLN A 325 9.97 11.78 0.64
C GLN A 325 9.23 11.64 1.99
N ASN A 326 9.47 12.51 2.95
CA ASN A 326 8.98 12.37 4.32
C ASN A 326 9.29 10.99 4.92
N HIS A 327 10.55 10.53 4.74
CA HIS A 327 11.05 9.34 5.39
C HIS A 327 11.46 9.65 6.82
N VAL A 328 11.18 8.72 7.73
CA VAL A 328 11.75 8.79 9.08
C VAL A 328 13.24 8.52 8.95
N MET A 329 14.04 9.55 9.21
CA MET A 329 15.50 9.46 9.11
C MET A 329 16.05 8.33 9.98
N ALA A 330 16.87 7.47 9.38
CA ALA A 330 17.63 6.49 10.13
C ALA A 330 18.64 7.22 11.04
N GLY A 331 18.68 6.85 12.31
CA GLY A 331 19.62 7.44 13.27
C GLY A 331 19.13 7.35 14.70
N SER A 332 20.03 7.58 15.65
CA SER A 332 19.72 7.51 17.07
C SER A 332 18.65 8.55 17.45
N ARG A 333 17.86 8.23 18.48
CA ARG A 333 16.88 9.15 19.08
C ARG A 333 17.55 10.49 19.47
N VAL A 334 18.80 10.45 19.88
CA VAL A 334 19.66 11.59 20.24
C VAL A 334 19.87 12.53 19.04
N ARG A 335 20.26 12.02 17.87
CA ARG A 335 20.47 12.84 16.66
C ARG A 335 19.24 13.64 16.26
N ARG A 336 18.04 13.10 16.44
CA ARG A 336 16.77 13.80 16.16
C ARG A 336 16.45 14.93 17.14
N HIS A 337 16.98 14.88 18.37
CA HIS A 337 16.81 15.94 19.36
C HIS A 337 17.65 17.17 19.08
N TYR A 338 18.74 17.06 18.32
CA TYR A 338 19.68 18.16 18.07
C TYR A 338 19.56 18.77 16.67
N LEU A 339 18.88 18.13 15.72
CA LEU A 339 18.79 18.59 14.33
C LEU A 339 17.37 19.10 14.03
N HIS A 340 17.10 20.35 14.35
CA HIS A 340 15.80 21.01 14.14
C HIS A 340 15.70 21.80 12.82
N HIS A 341 16.77 21.86 12.02
CA HIS A 341 16.72 22.52 10.72
C HIS A 341 15.80 21.78 9.75
N GLU A 342 14.86 22.51 9.14
CA GLU A 342 13.81 21.93 8.26
C GLU A 342 14.28 21.70 6.84
N PHE A 343 15.46 22.20 6.46
CA PHE A 343 16.02 22.09 5.09
C PHE A 343 15.05 22.60 4.01
N ALA A 344 14.34 23.69 4.30
CA ALA A 344 13.28 24.19 3.41
C ALA A 344 13.84 24.61 2.05
N ASP A 345 14.94 25.35 2.03
CA ASP A 345 15.58 25.86 0.81
C ASP A 345 16.23 24.71 -0.01
N GLU A 346 16.88 23.78 0.66
CA GLU A 346 17.50 22.61 0.02
C GLU A 346 16.43 21.70 -0.61
N LYS A 347 15.33 21.46 0.09
CA LYS A 347 14.19 20.71 -0.47
C LYS A 347 13.55 21.44 -1.65
N LYS A 348 13.37 22.76 -1.55
CA LYS A 348 12.85 23.60 -2.64
C LYS A 348 13.74 23.45 -3.88
N LEU A 349 15.05 23.66 -3.73
CA LEU A 349 16.02 23.51 -4.82
C LEU A 349 15.98 22.09 -5.43
N ALA A 350 15.84 21.05 -4.59
CA ALA A 350 15.74 19.69 -5.06
C ALA A 350 14.49 19.46 -5.94
N TRP A 351 13.31 19.96 -5.53
CA TRP A 351 12.11 19.87 -6.34
C TRP A 351 12.17 20.73 -7.60
N GLU A 352 12.79 21.91 -7.58
CA GLU A 352 13.01 22.74 -8.77
C GLU A 352 13.85 22.02 -9.80
N LYS A 353 15.01 21.46 -9.39
CA LYS A 353 15.87 20.66 -10.28
C LYS A 353 15.15 19.43 -10.85
N LEU A 354 14.37 18.73 -10.02
CA LEU A 354 13.58 17.60 -10.49
C LEU A 354 12.56 18.05 -11.53
N GLY A 355 11.80 19.13 -11.26
CA GLY A 355 10.81 19.67 -12.19
C GLY A 355 11.42 20.03 -13.53
N GLN A 356 12.54 20.78 -13.53
CA GLN A 356 13.29 21.12 -14.76
C GLN A 356 13.76 19.87 -15.51
N ARG A 357 14.23 18.83 -14.81
CA ARG A 357 14.64 17.57 -15.44
C ARG A 357 13.48 16.83 -16.08
N VAL A 358 12.30 16.81 -15.43
CA VAL A 358 11.12 16.16 -15.99
C VAL A 358 10.58 16.94 -17.20
N ASP A 359 10.62 18.26 -17.16
CA ASP A 359 10.23 19.13 -18.28
C ASP A 359 11.16 18.97 -19.52
N ALA A 360 12.40 18.55 -19.32
CA ALA A 360 13.37 18.30 -20.39
C ALA A 360 13.26 16.88 -20.99
N ILE A 361 12.36 16.05 -20.49
CA ILE A 361 12.06 14.70 -21.02
C ILE A 361 10.87 14.75 -21.94
#